data_d0d6f3901294beace981d31d34a5324d
#
_entry.id   d0d6f3901294beace981d31d34a5324d
#
_cell.length_a   1.000
_cell.length_b   1.000
_cell.length_c   1.000
_cell.angle_alpha   90.00
_cell.angle_beta   90.00
_cell.angle_gamma   90.00
#
_symmetry.space_group_name_H-M   'P 1'
#
loop_
_entity.id
_entity.type
_entity.pdbx_description
1 polymer ?
#
loop_
_entity_poly.entity_id
_entity_poly.type
_entity_poly.pdbx_seq_one_letter_code
_entity_poly.pdbx_strand_id
1 'polypeptide(L)'
;MKYVANDGITFDTEQECLEHESLIADIKSSFIVYDEDLNKLSSEEDYVGCYYVHVLRRAADVGDYLYSQCGIGVEPTDIAKEGIYYYDNDGRFRSVDALFYYHCEKAEKFRKIKKKLLVLSGKEDL
;
A
#
# COMPACT_ATOMS: atom_id res chain seq x y z
N MET A 1 22.34 -32.10 -0.50
CA MET A 1 21.26 -31.75 0.41
C MET A 1 20.76 -30.35 0.08
N LYS A 2 19.46 -30.19 0.02
CA LYS A 2 18.83 -28.88 -0.23
C LYS A 2 18.20 -28.36 1.06
N TYR A 3 18.21 -27.05 1.23
CA TYR A 3 17.61 -26.36 2.37
C TYR A 3 16.39 -25.59 1.88
N VAL A 4 15.24 -25.79 2.51
CA VAL A 4 13.98 -25.19 2.11
C VAL A 4 13.61 -24.10 3.11
N ALA A 5 13.51 -22.85 2.63
CA ALA A 5 13.05 -21.73 3.45
C ALA A 5 11.53 -21.81 3.71
N ASN A 6 11.05 -20.99 4.65
CA ASN A 6 9.65 -20.97 5.03
C ASN A 6 8.70 -20.64 3.87
N ASP A 7 9.18 -19.91 2.87
CA ASP A 7 8.43 -19.56 1.67
C ASP A 7 8.49 -20.60 0.55
N GLY A 8 9.16 -21.73 0.79
CA GLY A 8 9.29 -22.82 -0.16
C GLY A 8 10.47 -22.71 -1.12
N ILE A 9 11.25 -21.64 -1.07
CA ILE A 9 12.44 -21.48 -1.92
C ILE A 9 13.56 -22.38 -1.40
N THR A 10 14.26 -23.06 -2.33
CA THR A 10 15.34 -24.00 -1.98
C THR A 10 16.71 -23.36 -2.18
N PHE A 11 17.67 -23.73 -1.33
CA PHE A 11 19.04 -23.24 -1.36
C PHE A 11 20.01 -24.40 -1.25
N ASP A 12 21.21 -24.21 -1.79
CA ASP A 12 22.27 -25.23 -1.74
C ASP A 12 23.00 -25.23 -0.40
N THR A 13 23.00 -24.13 0.33
CA THR A 13 23.63 -24.02 1.64
C THR A 13 22.64 -23.57 2.71
N GLU A 14 22.88 -24.03 3.95
CA GLU A 14 22.07 -23.60 5.10
C GLU A 14 22.18 -22.10 5.33
N GLN A 15 23.40 -21.54 5.16
CA GLN A 15 23.62 -20.12 5.36
C GLN A 15 22.76 -19.27 4.41
N GLU A 16 22.72 -19.63 3.12
CA GLU A 16 21.88 -18.92 2.14
C GLU A 16 20.42 -18.98 2.52
N CYS A 17 19.96 -20.14 2.97
CA CYS A 17 18.58 -20.34 3.41
C CYS A 17 18.23 -19.44 4.62
N LEU A 18 19.11 -19.41 5.63
CA LEU A 18 18.92 -18.60 6.83
C LEU A 18 18.96 -17.10 6.53
N GLU A 19 19.87 -16.68 5.65
CA GLU A 19 19.95 -15.27 5.22
C GLU A 19 18.68 -14.84 4.50
N HIS A 20 18.13 -15.69 3.64
CA HIS A 20 16.87 -15.43 2.95
C HIS A 20 15.70 -15.32 3.92
N GLU A 21 15.60 -16.24 4.88
CA GLU A 21 14.55 -16.21 5.89
C GLU A 21 14.63 -14.95 6.77
N SER A 22 15.86 -14.54 7.11
CA SER A 22 16.09 -13.32 7.88
C SER A 22 15.66 -12.08 7.08
N LEU A 23 15.97 -12.04 5.78
CA LEU A 23 15.55 -10.93 4.91
C LEU A 23 14.03 -10.85 4.83
N ILE A 24 13.36 -11.98 4.61
CA ILE A 24 11.90 -12.02 4.54
C ILE A 24 11.26 -11.59 5.87
N ALA A 25 11.79 -12.05 7.00
CA ALA A 25 11.30 -11.65 8.31
C ALA A 25 11.45 -10.14 8.54
N ASP A 26 12.58 -9.57 8.09
CA ASP A 26 12.83 -8.14 8.20
C ASP A 26 11.86 -7.34 7.32
N ILE A 27 11.60 -7.80 6.10
CA ILE A 27 10.60 -7.17 5.21
C ILE A 27 9.22 -7.22 5.84
N LYS A 28 8.80 -8.37 6.37
CA LYS A 28 7.50 -8.53 7.03
C LYS A 28 7.32 -7.59 8.22
N SER A 29 8.41 -7.28 8.93
CA SER A 29 8.37 -6.35 10.06
C SER A 29 8.33 -4.88 9.65
N SER A 30 8.51 -4.59 8.36
CA SER A 30 8.58 -3.22 7.84
C SER A 30 7.23 -2.67 7.38
N PHE A 31 6.18 -3.48 7.39
CA PHE A 31 4.85 -3.05 6.97
C PHE A 31 3.76 -3.76 7.75
N ILE A 32 2.55 -3.18 7.73
CA ILE A 32 1.36 -3.76 8.33
C ILE A 32 0.24 -3.71 7.29
N VAL A 33 -0.47 -4.81 7.11
CA VAL A 33 -1.58 -4.92 6.15
C VAL A 33 -2.90 -4.91 6.90
N TYR A 34 -3.86 -4.15 6.40
CA TYR A 34 -5.21 -4.03 6.97
C TYR A 34 -6.26 -4.32 5.90
N ASP A 35 -7.41 -4.79 6.34
CA ASP A 35 -8.59 -4.89 5.49
C ASP A 35 -9.34 -3.54 5.44
N GLU A 36 -10.48 -3.51 4.74
CA GLU A 36 -11.30 -2.31 4.60
C GLU A 36 -11.80 -1.76 5.93
N ASP A 37 -12.04 -2.64 6.91
CA ASP A 37 -12.52 -2.28 8.24
C ASP A 37 -11.41 -1.98 9.24
N LEU A 38 -10.16 -1.92 8.77
CA LEU A 38 -8.95 -1.67 9.57
C LEU A 38 -8.61 -2.81 10.52
N ASN A 39 -9.01 -4.03 10.20
CA ASN A 39 -8.54 -5.21 10.90
C ASN A 39 -7.17 -5.61 10.37
N LYS A 40 -6.23 -5.83 11.27
CA LYS A 40 -4.88 -6.24 10.90
C LYS A 40 -4.89 -7.65 10.32
N LEU A 41 -4.29 -7.81 9.14
CA LEU A 41 -4.10 -9.10 8.49
C LEU A 41 -2.70 -9.60 8.83
N SER A 42 -2.60 -10.79 9.41
CA SER A 42 -1.35 -11.29 9.98
C SER A 42 -0.70 -12.45 9.23
N SER A 43 -1.38 -13.02 8.23
CA SER A 43 -0.81 -14.09 7.41
C SER A 43 -0.93 -13.76 5.92
N GLU A 44 -0.04 -14.35 5.12
CA GLU A 44 -0.03 -14.14 3.67
C GLU A 44 -1.34 -14.57 3.03
N GLU A 45 -1.99 -15.61 3.55
CA GLU A 45 -3.29 -16.08 3.06
C GLU A 45 -4.38 -15.02 3.27
N ASP A 46 -4.30 -14.29 4.38
CA ASP A 46 -5.27 -13.24 4.69
C ASP A 46 -5.08 -11.99 3.84
N TYR A 47 -3.91 -11.83 3.22
CA TYR A 47 -3.59 -10.66 2.41
C TYR A 47 -4.45 -10.52 1.16
N VAL A 48 -5.21 -11.54 0.79
CA VAL A 48 -6.22 -11.45 -0.26
C VAL A 48 -7.25 -10.36 0.06
N GLY A 49 -7.52 -10.11 1.35
CA GLY A 49 -8.40 -9.04 1.81
C GLY A 49 -7.72 -7.70 2.01
N CYS A 50 -6.51 -7.52 1.49
CA CYS A 50 -5.74 -6.30 1.66
C CYS A 50 -6.48 -5.09 1.09
N TYR A 51 -6.60 -4.04 1.89
CA TYR A 51 -7.14 -2.75 1.47
C TYR A 51 -6.16 -1.62 1.76
N TYR A 52 -5.50 -1.65 2.93
CA TYR A 52 -4.49 -0.66 3.32
C TYR A 52 -3.18 -1.33 3.66
N VAL A 53 -2.08 -0.68 3.31
CA VAL A 53 -0.73 -1.08 3.73
C VAL A 53 -0.05 0.12 4.37
N HIS A 54 0.41 -0.06 5.60
CA HIS A 54 1.22 0.93 6.29
C HIS A 54 2.68 0.51 6.21
N VAL A 55 3.46 1.21 5.39
CA VAL A 55 4.89 0.95 5.21
C VAL A 55 5.66 1.74 6.24
N LEU A 56 6.32 1.05 7.15
CA LEU A 56 7.04 1.64 8.28
C LEU A 56 8.48 2.00 7.90
N ARG A 57 9.10 1.21 7.00
CA ARG A 57 10.45 1.39 6.50
C ARG A 57 10.70 0.48 5.30
N ARG A 58 11.75 0.73 4.51
CA ARG A 58 12.20 -0.14 3.40
C ARG A 58 11.11 -0.38 2.34
N ALA A 59 10.50 0.70 1.92
CA ALA A 59 9.33 0.65 1.01
C ALA A 59 9.58 -0.14 -0.29
N ALA A 60 10.77 -0.05 -0.87
CA ALA A 60 11.09 -0.73 -2.13
C ALA A 60 10.97 -2.26 -2.02
N ASP A 61 11.41 -2.83 -0.90
CA ASP A 61 11.34 -4.27 -0.65
C ASP A 61 9.90 -4.73 -0.40
N VAL A 62 9.08 -3.88 0.20
CA VAL A 62 7.68 -4.19 0.52
C VAL A 62 6.87 -4.42 -0.74
N GLY A 63 7.00 -3.54 -1.73
CA GLY A 63 6.27 -3.67 -2.99
C GLY A 63 6.60 -4.98 -3.70
N ASP A 64 7.88 -5.31 -3.82
CA ASP A 64 8.31 -6.57 -4.43
C ASP A 64 7.80 -7.79 -3.66
N TYR A 65 7.84 -7.74 -2.34
CA TYR A 65 7.37 -8.83 -1.49
C TYR A 65 5.86 -9.08 -1.67
N LEU A 66 5.05 -8.02 -1.64
CA LEU A 66 3.60 -8.13 -1.81
C LEU A 66 3.24 -8.70 -3.19
N TYR A 67 3.95 -8.27 -4.23
CA TYR A 67 3.71 -8.75 -5.59
C TYR A 67 4.14 -10.21 -5.75
N SER A 68 5.39 -10.54 -5.40
CA SER A 68 5.97 -11.83 -5.72
C SER A 68 5.65 -12.94 -4.72
N GLN A 69 5.51 -12.61 -3.44
CA GLN A 69 5.34 -13.61 -2.38
C GLN A 69 3.89 -13.73 -1.90
N CYS A 70 3.14 -12.63 -1.93
CA CYS A 70 1.77 -12.62 -1.41
C CYS A 70 0.73 -12.69 -2.53
N GLY A 71 1.14 -12.63 -3.79
CA GLY A 71 0.24 -12.75 -4.93
C GLY A 71 -0.68 -11.55 -5.12
N ILE A 72 -0.34 -10.41 -4.57
CA ILE A 72 -1.12 -9.18 -4.76
C ILE A 72 -0.73 -8.60 -6.12
N GLY A 73 -1.68 -8.53 -7.04
CA GLY A 73 -1.42 -8.11 -8.42
C GLY A 73 -1.27 -6.60 -8.57
N VAL A 74 -0.15 -6.04 -8.11
CA VAL A 74 0.14 -4.61 -8.20
C VAL A 74 1.54 -4.38 -8.73
N GLU A 75 1.77 -3.19 -9.27
CA GLU A 75 3.12 -2.76 -9.65
C GLU A 75 3.92 -2.46 -8.38
N PRO A 76 5.10 -3.09 -8.18
CA PRO A 76 5.91 -2.84 -6.98
C PRO A 76 6.29 -1.39 -6.79
N THR A 77 6.40 -0.62 -7.88
CA THR A 77 6.76 0.81 -7.85
C THR A 77 5.66 1.71 -7.29
N ASP A 78 4.44 1.20 -7.13
CA ASP A 78 3.34 1.99 -6.55
C ASP A 78 3.61 2.36 -5.09
N ILE A 79 4.37 1.54 -4.39
CA ILE A 79 4.82 1.82 -3.02
C ILE A 79 6.25 2.36 -3.10
N ALA A 80 6.37 3.68 -3.18
CA ALA A 80 7.65 4.34 -3.42
C ALA A 80 8.40 4.75 -2.15
N LYS A 81 7.71 4.92 -1.02
CA LYS A 81 8.33 5.38 0.23
C LYS A 81 7.47 4.99 1.44
N GLU A 82 7.99 5.26 2.63
CA GLU A 82 7.24 5.09 3.88
C GLU A 82 5.92 5.87 3.80
N GLY A 83 4.88 5.31 4.38
CA GLY A 83 3.57 5.95 4.41
C GLY A 83 2.43 4.95 4.39
N ILE A 84 1.23 5.48 4.24
CA ILE A 84 0.00 4.69 4.22
C ILE A 84 -0.53 4.66 2.80
N TYR A 85 -0.83 3.46 2.31
CA TYR A 85 -1.31 3.23 0.96
C TYR A 85 -2.64 2.48 1.00
N TYR A 86 -3.49 2.71 -0.01
CA TYR A 86 -4.71 1.94 -0.19
C TYR A 86 -4.69 1.26 -1.55
N TYR A 87 -5.34 0.09 -1.62
CA TYR A 87 -5.46 -0.70 -2.84
C TYR A 87 -6.72 -0.25 -3.58
N ASP A 88 -6.56 0.33 -4.77
CA ASP A 88 -7.70 0.83 -5.53
C ASP A 88 -8.34 -0.26 -6.41
N ASN A 89 -9.47 0.09 -7.04
CA ASN A 89 -10.22 -0.86 -7.87
C ASN A 89 -9.49 -1.20 -9.18
N ASP A 90 -8.46 -0.44 -9.54
CA ASP A 90 -7.66 -0.68 -10.74
C ASP A 90 -6.48 -1.63 -10.48
N GLY A 91 -6.37 -2.13 -9.26
CA GLY A 91 -5.28 -3.03 -8.88
C GLY A 91 -3.97 -2.31 -8.58
N ARG A 92 -4.04 -1.09 -8.08
CA ARG A 92 -2.86 -0.29 -7.76
C ARG A 92 -2.91 0.19 -6.32
N PHE A 93 -1.72 0.36 -5.74
CA PHE A 93 -1.59 1.05 -4.45
C PHE A 93 -1.38 2.54 -4.68
N ARG A 94 -2.12 3.35 -3.94
CA ARG A 94 -2.03 4.80 -4.01
C ARG A 94 -1.80 5.36 -2.61
N SER A 95 -0.98 6.41 -2.52
CA SER A 95 -0.71 7.08 -1.25
C SER A 95 -1.99 7.73 -0.71
N VAL A 96 -2.32 7.45 0.55
CA VAL A 96 -3.47 8.07 1.22
C VAL A 96 -3.24 9.58 1.38
N ASP A 97 -2.01 9.99 1.70
CA ASP A 97 -1.69 11.42 1.84
C ASP A 97 -1.84 12.18 0.53
N ALA A 98 -1.37 11.59 -0.58
CA ALA A 98 -1.50 12.21 -1.89
C ALA A 98 -2.98 12.32 -2.31
N LEU A 99 -3.78 11.30 -2.03
CA LEU A 99 -5.21 11.31 -2.31
C LEU A 99 -5.93 12.38 -1.50
N PHE A 100 -5.62 12.45 -0.21
CA PHE A 100 -6.19 13.45 0.69
C PHE A 100 -5.89 14.86 0.19
N TYR A 101 -4.64 15.13 -0.15
CA TYR A 101 -4.22 16.42 -0.69
C TYR A 101 -4.98 16.76 -1.98
N TYR A 102 -5.07 15.80 -2.90
CA TYR A 102 -5.79 15.97 -4.16
C TYR A 102 -7.27 16.33 -3.92
N HIS A 103 -7.94 15.62 -3.02
CA HIS A 103 -9.34 15.89 -2.71
C HIS A 103 -9.55 17.23 -2.00
N CYS A 104 -8.60 17.64 -1.16
CA CYS A 104 -8.67 18.96 -0.50
C CYS A 104 -8.57 20.07 -1.54
N GLU A 105 -7.64 19.99 -2.50
CA GLU A 105 -7.53 20.97 -3.57
C GLU A 105 -8.80 21.03 -4.43
N LYS A 106 -9.33 19.85 -4.77
CA LYS A 106 -10.52 19.74 -5.58
C LYS A 106 -11.75 20.32 -4.87
N ALA A 107 -11.89 20.03 -3.58
CA ALA A 107 -12.97 20.56 -2.75
C ALA A 107 -12.93 22.09 -2.68
N GLU A 108 -11.73 22.66 -2.52
CA GLU A 108 -11.55 24.12 -2.48
C GLU A 108 -11.93 24.76 -3.83
N LYS A 109 -11.51 24.14 -4.93
CA LYS A 109 -11.89 24.60 -6.28
C LYS A 109 -13.41 24.61 -6.46
N PHE A 110 -14.08 23.53 -6.07
CA PHE A 110 -15.53 23.44 -6.20
C PHE A 110 -16.27 24.41 -5.28
N ARG A 111 -15.71 24.68 -4.11
CA ARG A 111 -16.29 25.68 -3.20
C ARG A 111 -16.29 27.06 -3.85
N LYS A 112 -15.20 27.45 -4.50
CA LYS A 112 -15.08 28.72 -5.23
C LYS A 112 -16.03 28.77 -6.42
N ILE A 113 -16.15 27.68 -7.18
CA ILE A 113 -17.07 27.59 -8.31
C ILE A 113 -18.52 27.72 -7.84
N LYS A 114 -18.89 27.04 -6.78
CA LYS A 114 -20.24 27.12 -6.20
C LYS A 114 -20.58 28.55 -5.82
N LYS A 115 -19.70 29.25 -5.13
CA LYS A 115 -19.91 30.64 -4.73
C LYS A 115 -20.10 31.53 -5.93
N LYS A 116 -19.26 31.39 -6.95
CA LYS A 116 -19.36 32.17 -8.18
C LYS A 116 -20.69 31.95 -8.90
N LEU A 117 -21.15 30.71 -8.98
CA LEU A 117 -22.41 30.38 -9.63
C LEU A 117 -23.61 30.95 -8.86
N LEU A 118 -23.55 30.94 -7.51
CA LEU A 118 -24.62 31.55 -6.69
C LEU A 118 -24.69 33.03 -6.89
N VAL A 119 -23.56 33.72 -7.00
CA VAL A 119 -23.54 35.17 -7.30
C VAL A 119 -24.13 35.44 -8.68
N LEU A 120 -23.73 34.66 -9.71
CA LEU A 120 -24.23 34.83 -11.07
C LEU A 120 -25.74 34.57 -11.19
N SER A 121 -26.31 33.72 -10.35
CA SER A 121 -27.75 33.42 -10.33
C SER A 121 -28.57 34.40 -9.51
N GLY A 122 -27.94 35.36 -8.83
CA GLY A 122 -28.60 36.32 -7.96
C GLY A 122 -29.00 35.76 -6.61
N LYS A 123 -28.51 34.56 -6.26
CA LYS A 123 -28.84 33.90 -4.99
C LYS A 123 -27.94 34.34 -3.83
N GLU A 124 -26.78 34.95 -4.15
CA GLU A 124 -25.80 35.35 -3.14
C GLU A 124 -25.10 36.63 -3.60
N ASP A 125 -24.75 37.49 -2.65
CA ASP A 125 -24.01 38.72 -2.90
C ASP A 125 -22.49 38.44 -2.81
N LEU A 126 -21.72 39.26 -3.50
CA LEU A 126 -20.26 39.20 -3.43
C LEU A 126 -19.71 39.52 -2.03
#